data_219ef9fffeae608b4b162523ca656117
#
_entry.id   219ef9fffeae608b4b162523ca656117
#
_cell.length_a   1.000
_cell.length_b   1.000
_cell.length_c   1.000
_cell.angle_alpha   90.00
_cell.angle_beta   90.00
_cell.angle_gamma   90.00
#
_symmetry.space_group_name_H-M   'P 1'
#
loop_
_entity.id
_entity.type
_entity.pdbx_description
1 polymer ?
#
loop_
_entity_poly.entity_id
_entity_poly.type
_entity_poly.pdbx_seq_one_letter_code
_entity_poly.pdbx_strand_id
1 'polypeptide(L)'
;MACERPRDVAVRVSIPGPDSVETPVTGVGVVALPYDRDSVLRQLEARAQTPRPDTAPLESLFAAFRGPFTAYSAVTLRLGKLRDSVAEANAGPDSVRLADSLRATEARAERARAELDRARRDFVGRSDSLRQRMRQWEDSTYQGWDSVVQGLARRSGRTAVTDTTGSQGWAHLRLAPGRWWIYARSWDAEDPNAEWYWNTPVTKDTLLLSSRTARRQLRY
;
A
#
# COMPACT_ATOMS: atom_id res chain seq x y z
N MET A 1 8.43 21.25 37.62
CA MET A 1 8.10 20.37 36.45
C MET A 1 7.55 21.27 35.36
N ALA A 2 8.30 21.44 34.25
CA ALA A 2 7.79 22.21 33.12
C ALA A 2 6.62 21.41 32.50
N CYS A 3 5.42 21.99 32.51
CA CYS A 3 4.29 21.44 31.75
C CYS A 3 4.64 21.53 30.26
N GLU A 4 5.16 20.44 29.71
CA GLU A 4 5.29 20.34 28.26
C GLU A 4 3.90 20.53 27.61
N ARG A 5 3.81 21.45 26.66
CA ARG A 5 2.56 21.75 25.95
C ARG A 5 2.29 20.71 24.87
N PRO A 6 1.01 20.42 24.57
CA PRO A 6 0.68 19.67 23.37
C PRO A 6 1.32 20.33 22.14
N ARG A 7 1.79 19.51 21.19
CA ARG A 7 2.39 19.99 19.95
C ARG A 7 1.54 19.59 18.75
N ASP A 8 1.50 20.43 17.74
CA ASP A 8 0.88 20.13 16.46
C ASP A 8 1.93 19.50 15.55
N VAL A 9 1.60 18.35 14.98
CA VAL A 9 2.49 17.60 14.08
C VAL A 9 1.82 17.48 12.71
N ALA A 10 2.48 18.00 11.67
CA ALA A 10 2.09 17.86 10.29
C ALA A 10 2.77 16.64 9.67
N VAL A 11 2.00 15.77 9.05
CA VAL A 11 2.50 14.55 8.37
C VAL A 11 2.10 14.60 6.91
N ARG A 12 3.07 14.52 6.00
CA ARG A 12 2.80 14.41 4.57
C ARG A 12 3.12 13.01 4.09
N VAL A 13 2.17 12.40 3.37
CA VAL A 13 2.34 11.09 2.75
C VAL A 13 2.49 11.26 1.25
N SER A 14 3.56 10.69 0.68
CA SER A 14 3.79 10.60 -0.75
C SER A 14 4.30 9.21 -1.13
N ILE A 15 3.96 8.74 -2.31
CA ILE A 15 4.44 7.48 -2.89
C ILE A 15 4.81 7.70 -4.35
N PRO A 16 5.63 6.82 -4.96
CA PRO A 16 5.91 6.90 -6.39
C PRO A 16 4.62 6.76 -7.21
N GLY A 17 4.41 7.69 -8.14
CA GLY A 17 3.42 7.57 -9.20
C GLY A 17 3.94 6.72 -10.36
N PRO A 18 3.15 6.55 -11.43
CA PRO A 18 3.52 5.73 -12.60
C PRO A 18 4.80 6.17 -13.33
N ASP A 19 5.22 7.41 -13.12
CA ASP A 19 6.46 8.01 -13.64
C ASP A 19 7.62 7.97 -12.63
N SER A 20 7.45 7.23 -11.53
CA SER A 20 8.39 7.14 -10.39
C SER A 20 8.60 8.46 -9.65
N VAL A 21 7.77 9.48 -9.90
CA VAL A 21 7.80 10.75 -9.17
C VAL A 21 6.97 10.63 -7.90
N GLU A 22 7.54 11.08 -6.76
CA GLU A 22 6.84 11.10 -5.47
C GLU A 22 5.60 12.01 -5.54
N THR A 23 4.42 11.40 -5.47
CA THR A 23 3.13 12.07 -5.58
C THR A 23 2.39 12.04 -4.23
N PRO A 24 1.81 13.16 -3.78
CA PRO A 24 0.99 13.19 -2.57
C PRO A 24 -0.20 12.23 -2.64
N VAL A 25 -0.49 11.53 -1.55
CA VAL A 25 -1.60 10.57 -1.48
C VAL A 25 -2.71 11.10 -0.58
N THR A 26 -3.91 11.17 -1.12
CA THR A 26 -5.13 11.56 -0.41
C THR A 26 -5.81 10.33 0.20
N GLY A 27 -6.48 10.52 1.35
CA GLY A 27 -7.29 9.46 1.96
C GLY A 27 -6.50 8.42 2.74
N VAL A 28 -5.21 8.65 3.00
CA VAL A 28 -4.38 7.77 3.84
C VAL A 28 -4.67 8.05 5.30
N GLY A 29 -5.07 7.01 6.04
CA GLY A 29 -5.16 7.09 7.50
C GLY A 29 -3.79 7.19 8.14
N VAL A 30 -3.57 8.25 8.92
CA VAL A 30 -2.36 8.51 9.68
C VAL A 30 -2.69 8.38 11.17
N VAL A 31 -1.97 7.51 11.86
CA VAL A 31 -2.21 7.20 13.27
C VAL A 31 -0.97 7.52 14.09
N ALA A 32 -1.09 8.41 15.05
CA ALA A 32 -0.06 8.59 16.08
C ALA A 32 -0.31 7.60 17.23
N LEU A 33 0.67 6.77 17.50
CA LEU A 33 0.66 5.75 18.54
C LEU A 33 1.60 6.14 19.68
N PRO A 34 1.20 5.99 20.96
CA PRO A 34 2.08 6.25 22.10
C PRO A 34 3.08 5.11 22.36
N TYR A 35 3.29 4.23 21.39
CA TYR A 35 4.20 3.10 21.43
C TYR A 35 4.73 2.77 20.02
N ASP A 36 5.89 2.11 19.95
CA ASP A 36 6.45 1.55 18.71
C ASP A 36 5.70 0.27 18.32
N ARG A 37 4.91 0.34 17.26
CA ARG A 37 4.12 -0.77 16.74
C ARG A 37 5.01 -1.97 16.34
N ASP A 38 6.14 -1.72 15.71
CA ASP A 38 7.05 -2.79 15.27
C ASP A 38 7.69 -3.51 16.46
N SER A 39 7.94 -2.80 17.55
CA SER A 39 8.43 -3.44 18.79
C SER A 39 7.38 -4.35 19.42
N VAL A 40 6.10 -3.97 19.37
CA VAL A 40 5.01 -4.84 19.83
C VAL A 40 4.89 -6.08 18.96
N LEU A 41 4.95 -5.93 17.62
CA LEU A 41 4.92 -7.07 16.70
C LEU A 41 6.07 -8.03 16.98
N ARG A 42 7.30 -7.54 17.06
CA ARG A 42 8.48 -8.37 17.39
C ARG A 42 8.35 -9.08 18.73
N GLN A 43 7.76 -8.42 19.74
CA GLN A 43 7.55 -9.04 21.05
C GLN A 43 6.54 -10.19 20.98
N LEU A 44 5.49 -10.08 20.19
CA LEU A 44 4.50 -11.14 19.98
C LEU A 44 5.09 -12.27 19.15
N GLU A 45 5.80 -11.96 18.06
CA GLU A 45 6.48 -12.94 17.22
C GLU A 45 7.54 -13.76 18.00
N ALA A 46 8.27 -13.12 18.91
CA ALA A 46 9.23 -13.81 19.78
C ALA A 46 8.59 -14.83 20.76
N ARG A 47 7.27 -14.73 20.97
CA ARG A 47 6.48 -15.64 21.80
C ARG A 47 5.68 -16.67 20.98
N ALA A 48 5.73 -16.57 19.65
CA ALA A 48 5.02 -17.48 18.78
C ALA A 48 5.45 -18.93 19.01
N GLN A 49 4.49 -19.83 19.09
CA GLN A 49 4.75 -21.26 19.29
C GLN A 49 5.28 -21.95 18.03
N THR A 50 5.01 -21.37 16.87
CA THR A 50 5.43 -21.88 15.57
C THR A 50 6.18 -20.79 14.81
N PRO A 51 7.21 -21.18 14.02
CA PRO A 51 7.93 -20.21 13.20
C PRO A 51 6.99 -19.61 12.14
N ARG A 52 7.30 -18.39 11.72
CA ARG A 52 6.60 -17.74 10.62
C ARG A 52 6.67 -18.61 9.36
N PRO A 53 5.56 -18.86 8.66
CA PRO A 53 5.58 -19.58 7.40
C PRO A 53 6.50 -18.93 6.37
N ASP A 54 7.17 -19.75 5.56
CA ASP A 54 7.97 -19.24 4.43
C ASP A 54 7.06 -18.56 3.40
N THR A 55 7.39 -17.32 3.07
CA THR A 55 6.63 -16.48 2.11
C THR A 55 7.22 -16.50 0.69
N ALA A 56 8.42 -17.05 0.50
CA ALA A 56 9.09 -17.06 -0.80
C ALA A 56 8.25 -17.72 -1.92
N PRO A 57 7.51 -18.83 -1.70
CA PRO A 57 6.64 -19.39 -2.71
C PRO A 57 5.50 -18.43 -3.12
N LEU A 58 4.97 -17.67 -2.15
CA LEU A 58 3.90 -16.70 -2.41
C LEU A 58 4.45 -15.46 -3.13
N GLU A 59 5.64 -14.99 -2.76
CA GLU A 59 6.35 -13.91 -3.44
C GLU A 59 6.63 -14.25 -4.91
N SER A 60 7.03 -15.50 -5.19
CA SER A 60 7.23 -16.00 -6.55
C SER A 60 5.94 -15.99 -7.37
N LEU A 61 4.80 -16.34 -6.76
CA LEU A 61 3.49 -16.27 -7.41
C LEU A 61 3.07 -14.82 -7.69
N PHE A 62 3.31 -13.88 -6.78
CA PHE A 62 3.08 -12.46 -7.01
C PHE A 62 3.93 -11.91 -8.17
N ALA A 63 5.21 -12.28 -8.22
CA ALA A 63 6.10 -11.88 -9.31
C ALA A 63 5.60 -12.39 -10.66
N ALA A 64 5.16 -13.65 -10.73
CA ALA A 64 4.60 -14.25 -11.95
C ALA A 64 3.29 -13.58 -12.40
N PHE A 65 2.45 -13.14 -11.46
CA PHE A 65 1.19 -12.43 -11.75
C PHE A 65 1.41 -11.00 -12.24
N ARG A 66 2.44 -10.31 -11.74
CA ARG A 66 2.72 -8.91 -12.03
C ARG A 66 2.88 -8.63 -13.53
N GLY A 67 3.62 -9.45 -14.24
CA GLY A 67 3.87 -9.28 -15.69
C GLY A 67 2.57 -9.17 -16.50
N PRO A 68 1.69 -10.18 -16.50
CA PRO A 68 0.39 -10.13 -17.15
C PRO A 68 -0.49 -8.95 -16.70
N PHE A 69 -0.49 -8.60 -15.42
CA PHE A 69 -1.23 -7.46 -14.89
C PHE A 69 -0.75 -6.13 -15.49
N THR A 70 0.56 -5.90 -15.47
CA THR A 70 1.17 -4.68 -16.01
C THR A 70 0.95 -4.57 -17.52
N ALA A 71 1.11 -5.68 -18.26
CA ALA A 71 0.88 -5.72 -19.70
C ALA A 71 -0.57 -5.37 -20.06
N TYR A 72 -1.54 -5.94 -19.35
CA TYR A 72 -2.96 -5.62 -19.55
C TYR A 72 -3.27 -4.16 -19.24
N SER A 73 -2.78 -3.63 -18.11
CA SER A 73 -2.98 -2.24 -17.71
C SER A 73 -2.42 -1.25 -18.73
N ALA A 74 -1.21 -1.50 -19.25
CA ALA A 74 -0.57 -0.65 -20.25
C ALA A 74 -1.36 -0.63 -21.57
N VAL A 75 -1.81 -1.80 -22.04
CA VAL A 75 -2.60 -1.91 -23.29
C VAL A 75 -3.96 -1.24 -23.12
N THR A 76 -4.62 -1.40 -21.99
CA THR A 76 -5.93 -0.78 -21.69
C THR A 76 -5.82 0.74 -21.67
N LEU A 77 -4.78 1.29 -21.05
CA LEU A 77 -4.52 2.73 -21.03
C LEU A 77 -4.30 3.26 -22.47
N ARG A 78 -3.51 2.55 -23.29
CA ARG A 78 -3.29 2.92 -24.69
C ARG A 78 -4.59 2.86 -25.51
N LEU A 79 -5.41 1.83 -25.26
CA LEU A 79 -6.72 1.67 -25.93
C LEU A 79 -7.65 2.86 -25.63
N GLY A 80 -7.71 3.32 -24.37
CA GLY A 80 -8.46 4.52 -23.97
C GLY A 80 -8.02 5.73 -24.80
N LYS A 81 -6.71 6.04 -24.79
CA LYS A 81 -6.16 7.17 -25.56
C LYS A 81 -6.46 7.09 -27.06
N LEU A 82 -6.40 5.90 -27.66
CA LEU A 82 -6.71 5.72 -29.07
C LEU A 82 -8.19 5.93 -29.37
N ARG A 83 -9.09 5.48 -28.50
CA ARG A 83 -10.53 5.74 -28.63
C ARG A 83 -10.86 7.22 -28.60
N ASP A 84 -10.25 7.96 -27.69
CA ASP A 84 -10.39 9.41 -27.60
C ASP A 84 -9.90 10.08 -28.88
N SER A 85 -8.71 9.69 -29.39
CA SER A 85 -8.15 10.22 -30.63
C SER A 85 -9.00 9.91 -31.87
N VAL A 86 -9.60 8.72 -31.94
CA VAL A 86 -10.52 8.37 -33.03
C VAL A 86 -11.82 9.18 -32.96
N ALA A 87 -12.33 9.43 -31.77
CA ALA A 87 -13.54 10.24 -31.56
C ALA A 87 -13.34 11.71 -31.95
N GLU A 88 -12.12 12.23 -31.79
CA GLU A 88 -11.74 13.61 -32.14
C GLU A 88 -11.33 13.77 -33.61
N ALA A 89 -11.00 12.68 -34.33
CA ALA A 89 -10.49 12.73 -35.69
C ALA A 89 -11.58 13.06 -36.72
N ASN A 90 -11.32 14.07 -37.56
CA ASN A 90 -12.13 14.35 -38.74
C ASN A 90 -11.92 13.25 -39.82
N ALA A 91 -12.91 13.10 -40.73
CA ALA A 91 -12.80 12.17 -41.88
C ALA A 91 -11.57 12.51 -42.75
N GLY A 92 -10.67 11.55 -42.92
CA GLY A 92 -9.46 11.71 -43.75
C GLY A 92 -8.48 10.52 -43.64
N PRO A 93 -7.33 10.56 -44.32
CA PRO A 93 -6.36 9.46 -44.32
C PRO A 93 -5.87 9.09 -42.87
N ASP A 94 -5.79 10.06 -41.99
CA ASP A 94 -5.35 9.85 -40.61
C ASP A 94 -6.40 9.09 -39.79
N SER A 95 -7.69 9.29 -40.08
CA SER A 95 -8.78 8.55 -39.42
C SER A 95 -8.73 7.05 -39.74
N VAL A 96 -8.35 6.68 -40.95
CA VAL A 96 -8.18 5.26 -41.36
C VAL A 96 -7.02 4.62 -40.59
N ARG A 97 -5.87 5.31 -40.49
CA ARG A 97 -4.70 4.84 -39.72
C ARG A 97 -5.00 4.70 -38.23
N LEU A 98 -5.75 5.63 -37.67
CA LEU A 98 -6.18 5.56 -36.27
C LEU A 98 -7.13 4.39 -36.04
N ALA A 99 -8.10 4.16 -36.95
CA ALA A 99 -9.01 3.03 -36.86
C ALA A 99 -8.27 1.66 -36.98
N ASP A 100 -7.24 1.56 -37.84
CA ASP A 100 -6.41 0.36 -37.92
C ASP A 100 -5.59 0.15 -36.62
N SER A 101 -5.01 1.22 -36.09
CA SER A 101 -4.29 1.17 -34.81
C SER A 101 -5.21 0.80 -33.65
N LEU A 102 -6.44 1.28 -33.65
CA LEU A 102 -7.45 0.94 -32.65
C LEU A 102 -7.77 -0.56 -32.71
N ARG A 103 -8.11 -1.09 -33.90
CA ARG A 103 -8.39 -2.54 -34.09
C ARG A 103 -7.21 -3.42 -33.66
N ALA A 104 -5.98 -3.04 -34.03
CA ALA A 104 -4.79 -3.78 -33.62
C ALA A 104 -4.56 -3.76 -32.12
N THR A 105 -4.88 -2.62 -31.46
CA THR A 105 -4.75 -2.47 -30.01
C THR A 105 -5.86 -3.22 -29.26
N GLU A 106 -7.09 -3.25 -29.79
CA GLU A 106 -8.18 -4.08 -29.27
C GLU A 106 -7.82 -5.56 -29.29
N ALA A 107 -7.29 -6.07 -30.41
CA ALA A 107 -6.82 -7.45 -30.48
C ALA A 107 -5.66 -7.77 -29.50
N ARG A 108 -4.80 -6.78 -29.19
CA ARG A 108 -3.78 -6.92 -28.15
C ARG A 108 -4.39 -6.93 -26.76
N ALA A 109 -5.38 -6.08 -26.50
CA ALA A 109 -6.06 -6.01 -25.21
C ALA A 109 -6.78 -7.33 -24.88
N GLU A 110 -7.47 -7.94 -25.86
CA GLU A 110 -8.11 -9.25 -25.69
C GLU A 110 -7.09 -10.37 -25.38
N ARG A 111 -5.94 -10.38 -26.06
CA ARG A 111 -4.87 -11.34 -25.75
C ARG A 111 -4.29 -11.12 -24.35
N ALA A 112 -3.97 -9.88 -23.99
CA ALA A 112 -3.43 -9.55 -22.69
C ALA A 112 -4.44 -9.88 -21.57
N ARG A 113 -5.74 -9.67 -21.81
CA ARG A 113 -6.81 -10.09 -20.90
C ARG A 113 -6.84 -11.60 -20.70
N ALA A 114 -6.79 -12.37 -21.77
CA ALA A 114 -6.77 -13.83 -21.69
C ALA A 114 -5.55 -14.37 -20.93
N GLU A 115 -4.39 -13.72 -21.08
CA GLU A 115 -3.18 -14.04 -20.32
C GLU A 115 -3.32 -13.68 -18.83
N LEU A 116 -3.86 -12.50 -18.53
CA LEU A 116 -4.15 -12.08 -17.15
C LEU A 116 -5.14 -13.04 -16.46
N ASP A 117 -6.22 -13.43 -17.15
CA ASP A 117 -7.22 -14.35 -16.61
C ASP A 117 -6.62 -15.75 -16.33
N ARG A 118 -5.71 -16.23 -17.17
CA ARG A 118 -4.97 -17.47 -16.90
C ARG A 118 -4.05 -17.33 -15.70
N ALA A 119 -3.25 -16.27 -15.68
CA ALA A 119 -2.35 -15.99 -14.56
C ALA A 119 -3.11 -15.82 -13.24
N ARG A 120 -4.28 -15.17 -13.27
CA ARG A 120 -5.15 -15.01 -12.11
C ARG A 120 -5.67 -16.34 -11.56
N ARG A 121 -6.16 -17.23 -12.43
CA ARG A 121 -6.63 -18.56 -12.02
C ARG A 121 -5.51 -19.39 -11.39
N ASP A 122 -4.32 -19.42 -12.01
CA ASP A 122 -3.16 -20.11 -11.47
C ASP A 122 -2.72 -19.52 -10.12
N PHE A 123 -2.66 -18.20 -10.05
CA PHE A 123 -2.33 -17.47 -8.83
C PHE A 123 -3.30 -17.81 -7.68
N VAL A 124 -4.62 -17.71 -7.90
CA VAL A 124 -5.63 -17.99 -6.87
C VAL A 124 -5.51 -19.44 -6.40
N GLY A 125 -5.51 -20.41 -7.33
CA GLY A 125 -5.47 -21.83 -6.97
C GLY A 125 -4.23 -22.22 -6.16
N ARG A 126 -3.07 -21.61 -6.46
CA ARG A 126 -1.80 -21.93 -5.76
C ARG A 126 -1.55 -21.10 -4.52
N SER A 127 -2.10 -19.87 -4.44
CA SER A 127 -1.84 -18.98 -3.32
C SER A 127 -2.74 -19.21 -2.11
N ASP A 128 -3.95 -19.78 -2.29
CA ASP A 128 -4.93 -19.87 -1.21
C ASP A 128 -4.45 -20.65 0.01
N SER A 129 -3.83 -21.82 -0.20
CA SER A 129 -3.28 -22.61 0.91
C SER A 129 -2.12 -21.90 1.63
N LEU A 130 -1.29 -21.17 0.89
CA LEU A 130 -0.19 -20.40 1.47
C LEU A 130 -0.72 -19.22 2.29
N ARG A 131 -1.69 -18.49 1.75
CA ARG A 131 -2.37 -17.38 2.43
C ARG A 131 -3.11 -17.85 3.69
N GLN A 132 -3.77 -19.00 3.61
CA GLN A 132 -4.46 -19.56 4.77
C GLN A 132 -3.50 -19.89 5.90
N ARG A 133 -2.35 -20.53 5.61
CA ARG A 133 -1.32 -20.80 6.63
C ARG A 133 -0.77 -19.51 7.24
N MET A 134 -0.54 -18.47 6.43
CA MET A 134 -0.07 -17.19 6.92
C MET A 134 -1.10 -16.55 7.85
N ARG A 135 -2.38 -16.49 7.45
CA ARG A 135 -3.46 -15.96 8.31
C ARG A 135 -3.58 -16.72 9.63
N GLN A 136 -3.55 -18.05 9.60
CA GLN A 136 -3.60 -18.85 10.82
C GLN A 136 -2.43 -18.56 11.76
N TRP A 137 -1.23 -18.39 11.19
CA TRP A 137 -0.07 -18.01 11.97
C TRP A 137 -0.21 -16.60 12.56
N GLU A 138 -0.66 -15.63 11.77
CA GLU A 138 -0.90 -14.25 12.23
C GLU A 138 -1.97 -14.22 13.33
N ASP A 139 -3.10 -14.87 13.14
CA ASP A 139 -4.19 -14.94 14.11
C ASP A 139 -3.69 -15.49 15.46
N SER A 140 -2.96 -16.60 15.43
CA SER A 140 -2.41 -17.21 16.64
C SER A 140 -1.30 -16.37 17.30
N THR A 141 -0.43 -15.79 16.49
CA THR A 141 0.74 -15.01 16.98
C THR A 141 0.31 -13.67 17.56
N TYR A 142 -0.67 -13.00 16.92
CA TYR A 142 -1.11 -11.67 17.31
C TYR A 142 -2.39 -11.64 18.14
N GLN A 143 -2.88 -12.79 18.60
CA GLN A 143 -4.08 -12.90 19.46
C GLN A 143 -4.02 -12.00 20.69
N GLY A 144 -2.83 -11.79 21.27
CA GLY A 144 -2.62 -10.93 22.43
C GLY A 144 -2.44 -9.44 22.13
N TRP A 145 -2.54 -9.01 20.88
CA TRP A 145 -2.26 -7.64 20.44
C TRP A 145 -3.03 -6.59 21.24
N ASP A 146 -4.35 -6.71 21.30
CA ASP A 146 -5.22 -5.72 21.96
C ASP A 146 -4.87 -5.55 23.45
N SER A 147 -4.60 -6.65 24.13
CA SER A 147 -4.21 -6.63 25.54
C SER A 147 -2.89 -5.87 25.75
N VAL A 148 -1.90 -6.13 24.89
CA VAL A 148 -0.58 -5.48 24.97
C VAL A 148 -0.71 -3.97 24.69
N VAL A 149 -1.40 -3.57 23.62
CA VAL A 149 -1.52 -2.15 23.24
C VAL A 149 -2.37 -1.36 24.24
N GLN A 150 -3.44 -1.95 24.77
CA GLN A 150 -4.21 -1.33 25.86
C GLN A 150 -3.38 -1.15 27.12
N GLY A 151 -2.55 -2.13 27.47
CA GLY A 151 -1.59 -2.03 28.56
C GLY A 151 -0.59 -0.89 28.36
N LEU A 152 -0.07 -0.73 27.15
CA LEU A 152 0.84 0.37 26.77
C LEU A 152 0.15 1.73 26.83
N ALA A 153 -1.06 1.84 26.30
CA ALA A 153 -1.86 3.07 26.34
C ALA A 153 -2.13 3.49 27.79
N ARG A 154 -2.59 2.57 28.65
CA ARG A 154 -2.81 2.84 30.08
C ARG A 154 -1.55 3.31 30.79
N ARG A 155 -0.40 2.65 30.58
CA ARG A 155 0.87 3.05 31.20
C ARG A 155 1.36 4.42 30.74
N SER A 156 1.10 4.77 29.49
CA SER A 156 1.49 6.08 28.94
C SER A 156 0.52 7.20 29.30
N GLY A 157 -0.70 6.88 29.77
CA GLY A 157 -1.79 7.83 29.96
C GLY A 157 -2.28 8.48 28.65
N ARG A 158 -2.02 7.85 27.51
CA ARG A 158 -2.29 8.42 26.18
C ARG A 158 -2.98 7.39 25.28
N THR A 159 -3.89 7.88 24.43
CA THR A 159 -4.57 7.10 23.42
C THR A 159 -4.06 7.45 22.02
N ALA A 160 -4.27 6.60 21.05
CA ALA A 160 -3.95 6.87 19.66
C ALA A 160 -4.71 8.12 19.17
N VAL A 161 -4.06 8.92 18.34
CA VAL A 161 -4.64 10.08 17.65
C VAL A 161 -4.62 9.80 16.16
N THR A 162 -5.72 10.06 15.48
CA THR A 162 -5.87 9.73 14.04
C THR A 162 -6.27 10.95 13.24
N ASP A 163 -5.78 11.00 12.02
CA ASP A 163 -6.24 11.94 10.98
C ASP A 163 -6.11 11.26 9.61
N THR A 164 -6.62 11.89 8.57
CA THR A 164 -6.59 11.38 7.19
C THR A 164 -6.01 12.43 6.26
N THR A 165 -5.13 12.02 5.35
CA THR A 165 -4.49 12.94 4.41
C THR A 165 -5.49 13.59 3.45
N GLY A 166 -5.43 14.93 3.35
CA GLY A 166 -6.18 15.74 2.39
C GLY A 166 -5.57 15.72 0.97
N SER A 167 -6.06 16.58 0.08
CA SER A 167 -5.70 16.65 -1.35
C SER A 167 -4.20 16.86 -1.63
N GLN A 168 -3.47 17.46 -0.70
CA GLN A 168 -2.02 17.69 -0.79
C GLN A 168 -1.19 16.63 -0.04
N GLY A 169 -1.84 15.55 0.40
CA GLY A 169 -1.21 14.48 1.17
C GLY A 169 -0.90 14.84 2.63
N TRP A 170 -1.42 15.94 3.16
CA TRP A 170 -1.19 16.39 4.54
C TRP A 170 -2.27 15.87 5.50
N ALA A 171 -1.81 15.42 6.68
CA ALA A 171 -2.61 15.17 7.88
C ALA A 171 -2.04 15.99 9.05
N HIS A 172 -2.89 16.37 10.02
CA HIS A 172 -2.52 17.22 11.14
C HIS A 172 -2.97 16.58 12.45
N LEU A 173 -2.01 16.36 13.35
CA LEU A 173 -2.22 15.64 14.60
C LEU A 173 -1.80 16.51 15.78
N ARG A 174 -2.68 16.67 16.77
CA ARG A 174 -2.37 17.36 18.01
C ARG A 174 -2.01 16.34 19.08
N LEU A 175 -0.72 16.29 19.46
CA LEU A 175 -0.16 15.26 20.30
C LEU A 175 0.13 15.80 21.72
N ALA A 176 -0.30 15.07 22.74
CA ALA A 176 0.10 15.32 24.12
C ALA A 176 1.62 15.10 24.28
N PRO A 177 2.25 15.68 25.32
CA PRO A 177 3.66 15.47 25.61
C PRO A 177 4.05 14.00 25.72
N GLY A 178 5.26 13.67 25.22
CA GLY A 178 5.82 12.32 25.30
C GLY A 178 6.27 11.77 23.94
N ARG A 179 6.66 10.50 23.95
CA ARG A 179 7.11 9.81 22.73
C ARG A 179 5.91 9.30 21.93
N TRP A 180 5.96 9.52 20.62
CA TRP A 180 4.94 9.10 19.68
C TRP A 180 5.59 8.48 18.45
N TRP A 181 4.86 7.58 17.79
CA TRP A 181 5.19 6.99 16.49
C TRP A 181 4.07 7.23 15.50
N ILE A 182 4.39 7.63 14.30
CA ILE A 182 3.42 7.74 13.22
C ILE A 182 3.38 6.40 12.49
N TYR A 183 2.20 5.82 12.46
CA TYR A 183 1.86 4.65 11.68
C TYR A 183 0.97 5.06 10.52
N ALA A 184 1.31 4.61 9.31
CA ALA A 184 0.50 4.76 8.12
C ALA A 184 0.72 3.60 7.17
N ARG A 185 -0.26 3.35 6.30
CA ARG A 185 -0.17 2.37 5.20
C ARG A 185 -0.80 2.98 3.95
N SER A 186 -0.19 2.74 2.81
CA SER A 186 -0.73 3.11 1.50
C SER A 186 -0.52 1.97 0.51
N TRP A 187 -1.44 1.82 -0.42
CA TRP A 187 -1.30 0.87 -1.52
C TRP A 187 -0.14 1.27 -2.43
N ASP A 188 0.56 0.28 -2.97
CA ASP A 188 1.50 0.51 -4.04
C ASP A 188 0.72 0.69 -5.35
N ALA A 189 0.92 1.81 -6.05
CA ALA A 189 0.22 2.10 -7.29
C ALA A 189 0.64 1.18 -8.45
N GLU A 190 1.85 0.59 -8.38
CA GLU A 190 2.41 -0.27 -9.41
C GLU A 190 2.19 -1.77 -9.15
N ASP A 191 1.94 -2.14 -7.89
CA ASP A 191 1.79 -3.53 -7.48
C ASP A 191 0.59 -3.72 -6.55
N PRO A 192 -0.52 -4.28 -7.04
CA PRO A 192 -1.74 -4.47 -6.24
C PRO A 192 -1.54 -5.44 -5.06
N ASN A 193 -0.44 -6.18 -5.05
CA ASN A 193 -0.09 -7.11 -3.98
C ASN A 193 0.90 -6.52 -2.98
N ALA A 194 1.27 -5.25 -3.11
CA ALA A 194 2.20 -4.58 -2.23
C ALA A 194 1.58 -3.33 -1.59
N GLU A 195 2.17 -2.94 -0.48
CA GLU A 195 1.83 -1.71 0.23
C GLU A 195 3.08 -1.04 0.77
N TRP A 196 2.99 0.26 0.94
CA TRP A 196 3.93 1.08 1.67
C TRP A 196 3.51 1.13 3.13
N TYR A 197 4.45 0.87 4.02
CA TYR A 197 4.27 0.82 5.46
C TYR A 197 5.24 1.76 6.16
N TRP A 198 4.73 2.59 7.05
CA TRP A 198 5.52 3.49 7.90
C TRP A 198 5.22 3.21 9.37
N ASN A 199 6.27 3.17 10.17
CA ASN A 199 6.22 3.21 11.63
C ASN A 199 7.41 4.05 12.11
N THR A 200 7.23 5.36 12.17
CA THR A 200 8.32 6.35 12.32
C THR A 200 8.17 7.12 13.62
N PRO A 201 9.24 7.24 14.44
CA PRO A 201 9.18 8.05 15.66
C PRO A 201 9.01 9.53 15.32
N VAL A 202 8.20 10.21 16.15
CA VAL A 202 7.95 11.65 16.00
C VAL A 202 9.09 12.42 16.66
N THR A 203 10.05 12.85 15.87
CA THR A 203 11.22 13.62 16.31
C THR A 203 11.14 15.10 15.96
N LYS A 204 10.25 15.48 15.02
CA LYS A 204 10.04 16.85 14.52
C LYS A 204 8.55 17.13 14.39
N ASP A 205 8.18 18.41 14.28
CA ASP A 205 6.78 18.83 14.08
C ASP A 205 6.30 18.66 12.62
N THR A 206 7.21 18.34 11.71
CA THR A 206 6.89 17.99 10.31
C THR A 206 7.56 16.67 9.95
N LEU A 207 6.76 15.72 9.50
CA LEU A 207 7.23 14.41 9.03
C LEU A 207 6.85 14.19 7.58
N LEU A 208 7.82 13.73 6.78
CA LEU A 208 7.62 13.36 5.38
C LEU A 208 7.71 11.84 5.26
N LEU A 209 6.57 11.20 5.04
CA LEU A 209 6.45 9.78 4.79
C LEU A 209 6.50 9.56 3.28
N SER A 210 7.62 9.08 2.78
CA SER A 210 7.87 8.82 1.36
C SER A 210 8.29 7.37 1.15
N SER A 211 8.40 6.93 -0.09
CA SER A 211 8.96 5.61 -0.43
C SER A 211 10.34 5.37 0.17
N ARG A 212 11.14 6.41 0.34
CA ARG A 212 12.49 6.34 0.94
C ARG A 212 12.47 6.04 2.44
N THR A 213 11.39 6.40 3.14
CA THR A 213 11.21 6.19 4.58
C THR A 213 10.28 5.03 4.89
N ALA A 214 9.63 4.48 3.88
CA ALA A 214 8.73 3.35 3.97
C ALA A 214 9.47 2.01 3.93
N ARG A 215 8.82 1.00 4.49
CA ARG A 215 9.06 -0.40 4.15
C ARG A 215 8.00 -0.84 3.13
N ARG A 216 8.44 -1.24 1.94
CA ARG A 216 7.56 -1.89 0.98
C ARG A 216 7.37 -3.34 1.39
N GLN A 217 6.16 -3.79 1.54
CA GLN A 217 5.85 -5.16 1.95
C GLN A 217 4.71 -5.75 1.14
N LEU A 218 4.70 -7.07 1.00
CA LEU A 218 3.61 -7.78 0.34
C LEU A 218 2.40 -7.89 1.28
N ARG A 219 1.20 -7.92 0.68
CA ARG A 219 -0.08 -8.14 1.36
C ARG A 219 -0.47 -9.60 1.17
N TYR A 220 -0.73 -10.26 2.26
CA TYR A 220 -1.12 -11.68 2.27
C TYR A 220 -2.61 -11.88 2.49
#